data_8dde985dcd3fbddf1e8ee5785706adc1
#
_entry.id   8dde985dcd3fbddf1e8ee5785706adc1
#
_cell.length_a   1.000
_cell.length_b   1.000
_cell.length_c   1.000
_cell.angle_alpha   90.00
_cell.angle_beta   90.00
_cell.angle_gamma   90.00
#
_symmetry.space_group_name_H-M   'P 1'
#
loop_
_entity.id
_entity.type
_entity.pdbx_description
1 polymer ?
#
loop_
_entity_poly.entity_id
_entity_poly.type
_entity_poly.pdbx_seq_one_letter_code
_entity_poly.pdbx_strand_id
1 'polypeptide(L)'
;IWRFFEGVFFNLCLPSSIGGDVVKAYRLSSTNRGRLLAGCTILADRLAGVSALGVLAGSAILSIKLNLSPASTIAVGTVLFASVLLGFRLTIGNLDRFLDLLPATHKIRQFLSQLLPYQIRPSLMGRAVAWSLIVQVGASVSVALMARGIGVNLGLGIWFSVVPLIALAIVLPISINGVGIREGGMALLLSRWGVAGEQAVAIGLLWFLTTIGTGLIGGVLFLLDKQTSGSTPTQKALRT
;
A
#
# COMPACT_ATOMS: atom_id res chain seq x y z
N ILE A 1 5.12 10.91 -10.22
CA ILE A 1 3.77 10.42 -10.61
C ILE A 1 3.91 9.30 -11.65
N TRP A 2 4.61 9.46 -12.79
CA TRP A 2 4.78 8.47 -13.86
C TRP A 2 5.30 7.12 -13.35
N ARG A 3 6.38 7.12 -12.56
CA ARG A 3 6.98 5.90 -11.98
C ARG A 3 6.07 5.15 -11.02
N PHE A 4 5.07 5.82 -10.45
CA PHE A 4 4.06 5.16 -9.63
C PHE A 4 3.15 4.27 -10.49
N PHE A 5 2.63 4.80 -11.59
CA PHE A 5 1.77 4.06 -12.51
C PHE A 5 2.50 2.90 -13.18
N GLU A 6 3.79 3.07 -13.54
CA GLU A 6 4.63 1.96 -14.01
C GLU A 6 4.68 0.82 -12.99
N GLY A 7 4.88 1.14 -11.72
CA GLY A 7 4.90 0.14 -10.66
C GLY A 7 3.57 -0.58 -10.47
N VAL A 8 2.44 0.11 -10.63
CA VAL A 8 1.11 -0.51 -10.61
C VAL A 8 0.94 -1.48 -11.78
N PHE A 9 1.40 -1.10 -12.98
CA PHE A 9 1.40 -1.99 -14.15
C PHE A 9 2.22 -3.25 -13.93
N PHE A 10 3.45 -3.12 -13.43
CA PHE A 10 4.28 -4.30 -13.13
C PHE A 10 3.72 -5.18 -12.01
N ASN A 11 3.01 -4.61 -11.05
CA ASN A 11 2.29 -5.38 -10.03
C ASN A 11 1.12 -6.18 -10.62
N LEU A 12 0.52 -5.74 -11.73
CA LEU A 12 -0.51 -6.51 -12.44
C LEU A 12 0.10 -7.69 -13.22
N CYS A 13 1.26 -7.47 -13.87
CA CYS A 13 1.88 -8.46 -14.74
C CYS A 13 2.67 -9.53 -13.98
N LEU A 14 3.17 -9.22 -12.79
CA LEU A 14 4.00 -10.13 -12.00
C LEU A 14 3.16 -10.88 -10.95
N PRO A 15 3.43 -12.17 -10.72
CA PRO A 15 2.64 -13.01 -9.82
C PRO A 15 2.82 -12.69 -8.33
N SER A 16 3.46 -11.57 -8.00
CA SER A 16 3.58 -11.07 -6.62
C SER A 16 3.40 -9.57 -6.57
N SER A 17 2.74 -9.07 -5.52
CA SER A 17 2.61 -7.63 -5.23
C SER A 17 3.97 -6.92 -5.01
N ILE A 18 5.06 -7.69 -4.97
CA ILE A 18 6.44 -7.22 -4.76
C ILE A 18 7.16 -6.96 -6.09
N GLY A 19 6.69 -7.55 -7.20
CA GLY A 19 7.40 -7.49 -8.48
C GLY A 19 7.57 -6.08 -9.03
N GLY A 20 6.54 -5.24 -8.96
CA GLY A 20 6.62 -3.84 -9.36
C GLY A 20 7.59 -3.02 -8.51
N ASP A 21 7.72 -3.36 -7.24
CA ASP A 21 8.62 -2.68 -6.31
C ASP A 21 10.09 -3.04 -6.60
N VAL A 22 10.36 -4.29 -6.99
CA VAL A 22 11.70 -4.72 -7.44
C VAL A 22 12.10 -3.95 -8.72
N VAL A 23 11.19 -3.82 -9.68
CA VAL A 23 11.43 -3.03 -10.91
C VAL A 23 11.70 -1.56 -10.57
N LYS A 24 10.93 -0.96 -9.65
CA LYS A 24 11.17 0.39 -9.15
C LYS A 24 12.56 0.53 -8.52
N ALA A 25 12.97 -0.41 -7.65
CA ALA A 25 14.28 -0.39 -7.01
C ALA A 25 15.42 -0.45 -8.04
N TYR A 26 15.28 -1.31 -9.04
CA TYR A 26 16.25 -1.45 -10.13
C TYR A 26 16.38 -0.19 -11.01
N ARG A 27 15.27 0.49 -11.29
CA ARG A 27 15.24 1.70 -12.12
C ARG A 27 15.66 2.97 -11.37
N LEU A 28 15.52 2.99 -10.04
CA LEU A 28 15.89 4.15 -9.22
C LEU A 28 17.38 4.28 -9.02
N SER A 29 18.16 3.21 -9.17
CA SER A 29 19.62 3.29 -9.03
C SER A 29 20.36 2.22 -9.81
N SER A 30 21.47 2.64 -10.43
CA SER A 30 22.45 1.79 -11.11
C SER A 30 23.47 1.17 -10.14
N THR A 31 23.59 1.69 -8.92
CA THR A 31 24.56 1.25 -7.90
C THR A 31 23.92 0.29 -6.89
N ASN A 32 24.67 -0.71 -6.43
CA ASN A 32 24.19 -1.68 -5.42
C ASN A 32 23.73 -1.00 -4.13
N ARG A 33 24.42 0.05 -3.69
CA ARG A 33 24.04 0.84 -2.51
C ARG A 33 22.73 1.58 -2.71
N GLY A 34 22.50 2.13 -3.88
CA GLY A 34 21.26 2.82 -4.22
C GLY A 34 20.08 1.84 -4.35
N ARG A 35 20.28 0.61 -4.81
CA ARG A 35 19.26 -0.44 -4.86
C ARG A 35 18.83 -0.88 -3.46
N LEU A 36 19.79 -1.00 -2.53
CA LEU A 36 19.49 -1.27 -1.12
C LEU A 36 18.66 -0.15 -0.50
N LEU A 37 19.04 1.11 -0.74
CA LEU A 37 18.29 2.27 -0.25
C LEU A 37 16.87 2.31 -0.81
N ALA A 38 16.70 2.05 -2.12
CA ALA A 38 15.40 1.96 -2.75
C ALA A 38 14.55 0.83 -2.14
N GLY A 39 15.15 -0.35 -1.88
CA GLY A 39 14.47 -1.46 -1.20
C GLY A 39 13.99 -1.08 0.20
N CYS A 40 14.82 -0.38 0.99
CA CYS A 40 14.43 0.10 2.33
C CYS A 40 13.29 1.12 2.26
N THR A 41 13.32 2.03 1.28
CA THR A 41 12.23 3.01 1.08
C THR A 41 10.92 2.32 0.74
N ILE A 42 10.96 1.33 -0.15
CA ILE A 42 9.78 0.53 -0.52
C ILE A 42 9.24 -0.25 0.68
N LEU A 43 10.12 -0.84 1.49
CA LEU A 43 9.72 -1.53 2.72
C LEU A 43 9.06 -0.56 3.72
N ALA A 44 9.63 0.63 3.90
CA ALA A 44 9.05 1.67 4.76
C ALA A 44 7.65 2.10 4.28
N ASP A 45 7.47 2.29 2.96
CA ASP A 45 6.17 2.60 2.37
C ASP A 45 5.15 1.45 2.60
N ARG A 46 5.59 0.20 2.47
CA ARG A 46 4.73 -0.97 2.73
C ARG A 46 4.32 -1.06 4.20
N LEU A 47 5.26 -0.86 5.12
CA LEU A 47 4.97 -0.84 6.55
C LEU A 47 4.00 0.29 6.91
N ALA A 48 4.19 1.48 6.34
CA ALA A 48 3.27 2.60 6.51
C ALA A 48 1.86 2.26 5.98
N GLY A 49 1.77 1.64 4.80
CA GLY A 49 0.51 1.19 4.20
C GLY A 49 -0.23 0.16 5.05
N VAL A 50 0.46 -0.89 5.49
CA VAL A 50 -0.10 -1.94 6.36
C VAL A 50 -0.52 -1.36 7.71
N SER A 51 0.25 -0.43 8.26
CA SER A 51 -0.10 0.26 9.51
C SER A 51 -1.37 1.11 9.35
N ALA A 52 -1.49 1.84 8.25
CA ALA A 52 -2.68 2.62 7.93
C ALA A 52 -3.93 1.73 7.79
N LEU A 53 -3.80 0.58 7.10
CA LEU A 53 -4.86 -0.42 6.99
C LEU A 53 -5.26 -0.97 8.37
N GLY A 54 -4.28 -1.27 9.22
CA GLY A 54 -4.51 -1.75 10.59
C GLY A 54 -5.25 -0.73 11.45
N VAL A 55 -4.91 0.54 11.35
CA VAL A 55 -5.60 1.64 12.05
C VAL A 55 -7.05 1.74 11.59
N LEU A 56 -7.30 1.76 10.29
CA LEU A 56 -8.67 1.85 9.75
C LEU A 56 -9.51 0.62 10.09
N ALA A 57 -9.01 -0.57 9.82
CA ALA A 57 -9.70 -1.81 10.12
C ALA A 57 -9.95 -1.97 11.62
N GLY A 58 -8.94 -1.70 12.45
CA GLY A 58 -9.04 -1.80 13.90
C GLY A 58 -10.04 -0.83 14.50
N SER A 59 -10.00 0.44 14.10
CA SER A 59 -10.95 1.46 14.57
C SER A 59 -12.39 1.13 14.17
N ALA A 60 -12.58 0.67 12.94
CA ALA A 60 -13.90 0.34 12.43
C ALA A 60 -14.48 -0.93 13.08
N ILE A 61 -13.68 -1.99 13.26
CA ILE A 61 -14.11 -3.21 13.96
C ILE A 61 -14.49 -2.88 15.40
N LEU A 62 -13.68 -2.08 16.09
CA LEU A 62 -13.93 -1.70 17.47
C LEU A 62 -15.21 -0.86 17.60
N SER A 63 -15.44 0.04 16.64
CA SER A 63 -16.66 0.84 16.55
C SER A 63 -17.92 -0.02 16.40
N ILE A 64 -17.87 -1.03 15.53
CA ILE A 64 -18.99 -1.94 15.32
C ILE A 64 -19.24 -2.78 16.57
N LYS A 65 -18.19 -3.30 17.20
CA LYS A 65 -18.33 -4.15 18.41
C LYS A 65 -18.85 -3.39 19.62
N LEU A 66 -18.43 -2.15 19.79
CA LEU A 66 -18.75 -1.33 20.97
C LEU A 66 -19.89 -0.34 20.71
N ASN A 67 -20.53 -0.39 19.53
CA ASN A 67 -21.56 0.58 19.12
C ASN A 67 -21.15 2.04 19.35
N LEU A 68 -19.92 2.37 18.96
CA LEU A 68 -19.35 3.70 19.18
C LEU A 68 -20.02 4.76 18.30
N SER A 69 -20.16 5.95 18.83
CA SER A 69 -20.55 7.12 18.04
C SER A 69 -19.47 7.46 17.01
N PRO A 70 -19.80 8.21 15.93
CA PRO A 70 -18.80 8.66 14.96
C PRO A 70 -17.63 9.43 15.60
N ALA A 71 -17.90 10.25 16.63
CA ALA A 71 -16.88 10.99 17.34
C ALA A 71 -15.91 10.08 18.11
N SER A 72 -16.45 9.07 18.83
CA SER A 72 -15.61 8.09 19.54
C SER A 72 -14.85 7.18 18.58
N THR A 73 -15.39 6.88 17.40
CA THR A 73 -14.66 6.14 16.34
C THR A 73 -13.44 6.92 15.86
N ILE A 74 -13.60 8.23 15.63
CA ILE A 74 -12.48 9.09 15.23
C ILE A 74 -11.44 9.15 16.36
N ALA A 75 -11.88 9.27 17.63
CA ALA A 75 -10.98 9.28 18.77
C ALA A 75 -10.16 7.96 18.86
N VAL A 76 -10.82 6.79 18.71
CA VAL A 76 -10.14 5.49 18.68
C VAL A 76 -9.15 5.41 17.52
N GLY A 77 -9.55 5.83 16.32
CA GLY A 77 -8.66 5.88 15.16
C GLY A 77 -7.44 6.77 15.41
N THR A 78 -7.63 7.92 16.04
CA THR A 78 -6.55 8.85 16.41
C THR A 78 -5.59 8.23 17.43
N VAL A 79 -6.10 7.56 18.45
CA VAL A 79 -5.28 6.85 19.45
C VAL A 79 -4.48 5.72 18.80
N LEU A 80 -5.11 4.90 17.95
CA LEU A 80 -4.42 3.84 17.21
C LEU A 80 -3.35 4.41 16.28
N PHE A 81 -3.64 5.50 15.60
CA PHE A 81 -2.67 6.20 14.75
C PHE A 81 -1.47 6.73 15.56
N ALA A 82 -1.73 7.39 16.68
CA ALA A 82 -0.69 7.88 17.59
C ALA A 82 0.16 6.71 18.14
N SER A 83 -0.47 5.58 18.48
CA SER A 83 0.22 4.37 18.97
C SER A 83 1.14 3.77 17.90
N VAL A 84 0.71 3.75 16.65
CA VAL A 84 1.53 3.29 15.52
C VAL A 84 2.73 4.22 15.34
N LEU A 85 2.52 5.54 15.34
CA LEU A 85 3.62 6.51 15.23
C LEU A 85 4.61 6.40 16.39
N LEU A 86 4.11 6.23 17.60
CA LEU A 86 4.94 6.02 18.79
C LEU A 86 5.73 4.72 18.68
N GLY A 87 5.10 3.62 18.25
CA GLY A 87 5.75 2.34 18.01
C GLY A 87 6.89 2.47 16.99
N PHE A 88 6.65 3.13 15.86
CA PHE A 88 7.71 3.43 14.89
C PHE A 88 8.84 4.25 15.49
N ARG A 89 8.51 5.30 16.25
CA ARG A 89 9.51 6.14 16.89
C ARG A 89 10.37 5.37 17.88
N LEU A 90 9.76 4.51 18.71
CA LEU A 90 10.47 3.69 19.69
C LEU A 90 11.35 2.62 19.02
N THR A 91 10.81 1.94 17.99
CA THR A 91 11.56 0.90 17.26
C THR A 91 12.75 1.50 16.52
N ILE A 92 12.53 2.57 15.75
CA ILE A 92 13.59 3.23 15.00
C ILE A 92 14.54 3.95 15.96
N GLY A 93 14.04 4.56 17.04
CA GLY A 93 14.84 5.24 18.05
C GLY A 93 15.82 4.33 18.81
N ASN A 94 15.50 3.02 18.90
CA ASN A 94 16.38 2.01 19.50
C ASN A 94 17.13 1.16 18.46
N LEU A 95 17.05 1.53 17.18
CA LEU A 95 17.64 0.74 16.09
C LEU A 95 19.16 0.60 16.25
N ASP A 96 19.85 1.63 16.74
CA ASP A 96 21.29 1.60 16.99
C ASP A 96 21.66 0.50 17.99
N ARG A 97 20.91 0.41 19.11
CA ARG A 97 21.11 -0.63 20.11
C ARG A 97 20.90 -2.03 19.54
N PHE A 98 19.92 -2.17 18.65
CA PHE A 98 19.66 -3.45 18.00
C PHE A 98 20.74 -3.80 16.97
N LEU A 99 21.27 -2.82 16.26
CA LEU A 99 22.36 -2.99 15.31
C LEU A 99 23.67 -3.39 16.00
N ASP A 100 23.91 -2.92 17.22
CA ASP A 100 25.12 -3.26 18.00
C ASP A 100 25.14 -4.71 18.45
N LEU A 101 23.97 -5.36 18.54
CA LEU A 101 23.85 -6.79 18.83
C LEU A 101 24.21 -7.68 17.63
N LEU A 102 24.29 -7.12 16.42
CA LEU A 102 24.54 -7.87 15.18
C LEU A 102 25.99 -7.67 14.73
N PRO A 103 26.69 -8.73 14.27
CA PRO A 103 28.03 -8.62 13.69
C PRO A 103 28.04 -7.63 12.51
N ALA A 104 29.10 -6.84 12.39
CA ALA A 104 29.24 -5.81 11.36
C ALA A 104 29.14 -6.35 9.91
N THR A 105 29.54 -7.60 9.71
CA THR A 105 29.51 -8.32 8.42
C THR A 105 28.13 -8.84 8.04
N HIS A 106 27.15 -8.80 8.97
CA HIS A 106 25.84 -9.38 8.71
C HIS A 106 25.05 -8.55 7.71
N LYS A 107 24.54 -9.19 6.64
CA LYS A 107 23.75 -8.52 5.58
C LYS A 107 22.53 -7.77 6.14
N ILE A 108 21.91 -8.31 7.18
CA ILE A 108 20.77 -7.68 7.87
C ILE A 108 21.20 -6.37 8.53
N ARG A 109 22.37 -6.29 9.17
CA ARG A 109 22.89 -5.05 9.75
C ARG A 109 23.10 -3.98 8.70
N GLN A 110 23.68 -4.35 7.55
CA GLN A 110 23.88 -3.43 6.43
C GLN A 110 22.56 -2.93 5.85
N PHE A 111 21.53 -3.78 5.81
CA PHE A 111 20.19 -3.40 5.35
C PHE A 111 19.51 -2.47 6.36
N LEU A 112 19.48 -2.83 7.63
CA LEU A 112 18.83 -2.04 8.69
C LEU A 112 19.51 -0.69 8.91
N SER A 113 20.85 -0.59 8.73
CA SER A 113 21.57 0.69 8.82
C SER A 113 21.10 1.73 7.79
N GLN A 114 20.50 1.31 6.67
CA GLN A 114 19.89 2.23 5.71
C GLN A 114 18.59 2.88 6.24
N LEU A 115 18.00 2.36 7.31
CA LEU A 115 16.83 2.95 7.97
C LEU A 115 17.21 4.03 8.99
N LEU A 116 18.49 4.16 9.37
CA LEU A 116 18.96 5.19 10.29
C LEU A 116 18.58 6.63 9.90
N PRO A 117 18.57 7.05 8.62
CA PRO A 117 18.12 8.38 8.25
C PRO A 117 16.68 8.71 8.67
N TYR A 118 15.83 7.69 8.82
CA TYR A 118 14.44 7.88 9.30
C TYR A 118 14.37 8.16 10.80
N GLN A 119 15.39 7.76 11.58
CA GLN A 119 15.55 8.08 12.98
C GLN A 119 15.69 9.60 13.20
N ILE A 120 16.45 10.25 12.30
CA ILE A 120 16.75 11.70 12.39
C ILE A 120 15.55 12.55 11.96
N ARG A 121 14.63 12.01 11.15
CA ARG A 121 13.48 12.74 10.60
C ARG A 121 12.16 11.97 10.82
N PRO A 122 11.64 11.89 12.04
CA PRO A 122 10.40 11.17 12.35
C PRO A 122 9.18 11.76 11.65
N SER A 123 9.22 13.04 11.25
CA SER A 123 8.18 13.69 10.47
C SER A 123 7.97 13.05 9.08
N LEU A 124 9.01 12.45 8.49
CA LEU A 124 8.89 11.74 7.20
C LEU A 124 7.99 10.52 7.33
N MET A 125 8.17 9.73 8.40
CA MET A 125 7.34 8.55 8.65
C MET A 125 5.89 8.95 8.95
N GLY A 126 5.68 9.98 9.77
CA GLY A 126 4.34 10.51 10.04
C GLY A 126 3.63 10.96 8.76
N ARG A 127 4.34 11.65 7.87
CA ARG A 127 3.79 12.05 6.56
C ARG A 127 3.49 10.86 5.67
N ALA A 128 4.35 9.85 5.63
CA ALA A 128 4.12 8.62 4.84
C ALA A 128 2.85 7.90 5.32
N VAL A 129 2.69 7.70 6.62
CA VAL A 129 1.47 7.07 7.19
C VAL A 129 0.23 7.92 6.94
N ALA A 130 0.32 9.26 7.08
CA ALA A 130 -0.80 10.16 6.78
C ALA A 130 -1.24 10.07 5.31
N TRP A 131 -0.29 10.09 4.36
CA TRP A 131 -0.60 9.89 2.94
C TRP A 131 -1.19 8.51 2.67
N SER A 132 -0.68 7.45 3.32
CA SER A 132 -1.24 6.11 3.23
C SER A 132 -2.69 6.06 3.73
N LEU A 133 -3.01 6.75 4.84
CA LEU A 133 -4.39 6.86 5.32
C LEU A 133 -5.32 7.52 4.30
N ILE A 134 -4.88 8.64 3.69
CA ILE A 134 -5.67 9.33 2.65
C ILE A 134 -5.98 8.39 1.48
N VAL A 135 -4.98 7.63 1.03
CA VAL A 135 -5.15 6.64 -0.05
C VAL A 135 -6.15 5.55 0.35
N GLN A 136 -6.05 5.02 1.58
CA GLN A 136 -6.95 3.98 2.06
C GLN A 136 -8.39 4.46 2.25
N VAL A 137 -8.56 5.69 2.75
CA VAL A 137 -9.88 6.35 2.81
C VAL A 137 -10.45 6.49 1.41
N GLY A 138 -9.67 6.98 0.45
CA GLY A 138 -10.08 7.10 -0.95
C GLY A 138 -10.48 5.77 -1.57
N ALA A 139 -9.72 4.70 -1.32
CA ALA A 139 -10.03 3.35 -1.79
C ALA A 139 -11.36 2.85 -1.20
N SER A 140 -11.56 3.00 0.11
CA SER A 140 -12.81 2.58 0.79
C SER A 140 -14.03 3.34 0.29
N VAL A 141 -13.90 4.66 0.06
CA VAL A 141 -14.97 5.49 -0.53
C VAL A 141 -15.26 5.07 -1.96
N SER A 142 -14.24 4.79 -2.76
CA SER A 142 -14.41 4.34 -4.15
C SER A 142 -15.21 3.03 -4.22
N VAL A 143 -14.87 2.06 -3.38
CA VAL A 143 -15.59 0.78 -3.31
C VAL A 143 -17.04 1.00 -2.82
N ALA A 144 -17.26 1.87 -1.83
CA ALA A 144 -18.59 2.24 -1.37
C ALA A 144 -19.46 2.85 -2.49
N LEU A 145 -18.87 3.69 -3.33
CA LEU A 145 -19.57 4.28 -4.49
C LEU A 145 -19.92 3.23 -5.56
N MET A 146 -19.00 2.29 -5.82
CA MET A 146 -19.26 1.16 -6.73
C MET A 146 -20.41 0.30 -6.21
N ALA A 147 -20.43 0.00 -4.92
CA ALA A 147 -21.49 -0.77 -4.28
C ALA A 147 -22.84 -0.08 -4.39
N ARG A 148 -22.90 1.25 -4.20
CA ARG A 148 -24.12 2.03 -4.40
C ARG A 148 -24.60 1.98 -5.84
N GLY A 149 -23.68 1.99 -6.82
CA GLY A 149 -24.01 1.88 -8.24
C GLY A 149 -24.74 0.59 -8.61
N ILE A 150 -24.56 -0.49 -7.85
CA ILE A 150 -25.25 -1.78 -8.04
C ILE A 150 -26.36 -2.03 -7.01
N GLY A 151 -26.81 -0.97 -6.30
CA GLY A 151 -27.94 -1.03 -5.39
C GLY A 151 -27.61 -1.44 -3.94
N VAL A 152 -26.34 -1.62 -3.57
CA VAL A 152 -25.93 -1.96 -2.20
C VAL A 152 -25.68 -0.69 -1.40
N ASN A 153 -26.64 -0.32 -0.54
CA ASN A 153 -26.61 0.88 0.29
C ASN A 153 -26.23 0.57 1.74
N LEU A 154 -24.94 0.48 2.02
CA LEU A 154 -24.40 0.31 3.38
C LEU A 154 -23.75 1.60 3.87
N GLY A 155 -23.71 1.78 5.19
CA GLY A 155 -23.03 2.91 5.82
C GLY A 155 -21.51 2.89 5.56
N LEU A 156 -20.89 4.07 5.41
CA LEU A 156 -19.45 4.21 5.13
C LEU A 156 -18.56 3.49 6.16
N GLY A 157 -18.98 3.42 7.42
CA GLY A 157 -18.22 2.71 8.48
C GLY A 157 -17.99 1.23 8.17
N ILE A 158 -18.93 0.56 7.48
CA ILE A 158 -18.79 -0.84 7.06
C ILE A 158 -17.68 -0.94 6.01
N TRP A 159 -17.65 -0.03 5.05
CA TRP A 159 -16.62 -0.01 4.00
C TRP A 159 -15.23 0.29 4.54
N PHE A 160 -15.12 1.17 5.56
CA PHE A 160 -13.86 1.40 6.27
C PHE A 160 -13.39 0.21 7.12
N SER A 161 -14.24 -0.78 7.36
CA SER A 161 -13.83 -2.05 7.98
C SER A 161 -13.50 -3.11 6.92
N VAL A 162 -14.40 -3.33 5.98
CA VAL A 162 -14.36 -4.43 5.01
C VAL A 162 -13.19 -4.24 4.03
N VAL A 163 -13.06 -3.04 3.43
CA VAL A 163 -12.05 -2.79 2.41
C VAL A 163 -10.61 -2.92 2.96
N PRO A 164 -10.25 -2.30 4.10
CA PRO A 164 -8.92 -2.48 4.67
C PRO A 164 -8.61 -3.92 5.11
N LEU A 165 -9.60 -4.67 5.63
CA LEU A 165 -9.41 -6.07 6.00
C LEU A 165 -9.07 -6.93 4.78
N ILE A 166 -9.82 -6.75 3.68
CA ILE A 166 -9.55 -7.46 2.43
C ILE A 166 -8.19 -7.02 1.86
N ALA A 167 -7.88 -5.72 1.90
CA ALA A 167 -6.59 -5.21 1.45
C ALA A 167 -5.42 -5.81 2.24
N LEU A 168 -5.55 -5.98 3.56
CA LEU A 168 -4.56 -6.68 4.38
C LEU A 168 -4.39 -8.14 3.94
N ALA A 169 -5.48 -8.85 3.64
CA ALA A 169 -5.42 -10.22 3.13
C ALA A 169 -4.73 -10.30 1.76
N ILE A 170 -4.93 -9.31 0.89
CA ILE A 170 -4.27 -9.22 -0.42
C ILE A 170 -2.75 -9.00 -0.31
N VAL A 171 -2.27 -8.36 0.76
CA VAL A 171 -0.83 -8.17 0.99
C VAL A 171 -0.12 -9.52 1.20
N LEU A 172 -0.82 -10.53 1.73
CA LEU A 172 -0.25 -11.86 1.89
C LEU A 172 -0.03 -12.51 0.50
N PRO A 173 1.14 -13.15 0.26
CA PRO A 173 1.49 -13.73 -1.04
C PRO A 173 0.77 -15.07 -1.28
N ILE A 174 -0.54 -15.14 -1.04
CA ILE A 174 -1.37 -16.34 -1.19
C ILE A 174 -2.24 -16.31 -2.45
N SER A 175 -2.28 -15.17 -3.15
CA SER A 175 -3.03 -15.05 -4.41
C SER A 175 -2.31 -14.13 -5.40
N ILE A 176 -2.60 -14.32 -6.69
CA ILE A 176 -2.09 -13.45 -7.75
C ILE A 176 -2.93 -12.18 -7.78
N ASN A 177 -2.34 -11.05 -7.41
CA ASN A 177 -2.98 -9.72 -7.40
C ASN A 177 -4.34 -9.65 -6.65
N GLY A 178 -4.53 -10.52 -5.63
CA GLY A 178 -5.75 -10.53 -4.81
C GLY A 178 -6.97 -11.17 -5.46
N VAL A 179 -6.82 -11.84 -6.62
CA VAL A 179 -7.91 -12.58 -7.27
C VAL A 179 -8.36 -13.72 -6.35
N GLY A 180 -9.67 -13.87 -6.17
CA GLY A 180 -10.28 -14.82 -5.26
C GLY A 180 -10.39 -14.29 -3.81
N ILE A 181 -9.36 -13.63 -3.28
CA ILE A 181 -9.40 -13.04 -1.93
C ILE A 181 -10.37 -11.85 -1.88
N ARG A 182 -10.36 -11.04 -2.92
CA ARG A 182 -11.20 -9.83 -3.00
C ARG A 182 -12.66 -10.21 -3.11
N GLU A 183 -13.00 -11.09 -4.03
CA GLU A 183 -14.36 -11.57 -4.29
C GLU A 183 -14.89 -12.41 -3.12
N GLY A 184 -14.10 -13.39 -2.68
CA GLY A 184 -14.46 -14.26 -1.55
C GLY A 184 -14.52 -13.49 -0.24
N GLY A 185 -13.59 -12.55 -0.01
CA GLY A 185 -13.59 -11.67 1.15
C GLY A 185 -14.82 -10.76 1.19
N MET A 186 -15.23 -10.18 0.04
CA MET A 186 -16.47 -9.41 -0.05
C MET A 186 -17.69 -10.28 0.26
N ALA A 187 -17.81 -11.45 -0.36
CA ALA A 187 -18.92 -12.37 -0.10
C ALA A 187 -19.00 -12.79 1.38
N LEU A 188 -17.86 -13.15 1.96
CA LEU A 188 -17.78 -13.58 3.37
C LEU A 188 -18.13 -12.46 4.35
N LEU A 189 -17.57 -11.26 4.15
CA LEU A 189 -17.73 -10.18 5.11
C LEU A 189 -19.09 -9.50 4.98
N LEU A 190 -19.54 -9.21 3.75
CA LEU A 190 -20.79 -8.47 3.51
C LEU A 190 -22.04 -9.31 3.77
N SER A 191 -21.94 -10.66 3.81
CA SER A 191 -23.04 -11.54 4.19
C SER A 191 -23.64 -11.21 5.56
N ARG A 192 -22.81 -10.67 6.48
CA ARG A 192 -23.23 -10.23 7.82
C ARG A 192 -24.23 -9.07 7.80
N TRP A 193 -24.29 -8.32 6.72
CA TRP A 193 -25.22 -7.20 6.52
C TRP A 193 -26.29 -7.53 5.48
N GLY A 194 -26.51 -8.84 5.18
CA GLY A 194 -27.57 -9.29 4.29
C GLY A 194 -27.33 -9.01 2.81
N VAL A 195 -26.10 -8.68 2.38
CA VAL A 195 -25.78 -8.50 0.98
C VAL A 195 -25.74 -9.86 0.28
N ALA A 196 -26.44 -9.99 -0.84
CA ALA A 196 -26.44 -11.20 -1.64
C ALA A 196 -25.02 -11.52 -2.15
N GLY A 197 -24.64 -12.80 -2.15
CA GLY A 197 -23.32 -13.24 -2.57
C GLY A 197 -22.93 -12.74 -3.97
N GLU A 198 -23.88 -12.74 -4.90
CA GLU A 198 -23.69 -12.23 -6.28
C GLU A 198 -23.30 -10.74 -6.29
N GLN A 199 -24.00 -9.92 -5.50
CA GLN A 199 -23.69 -8.50 -5.38
C GLN A 199 -22.33 -8.28 -4.74
N ALA A 200 -22.00 -9.04 -3.69
CA ALA A 200 -20.72 -8.93 -3.00
C ALA A 200 -19.55 -9.29 -3.94
N VAL A 201 -19.68 -10.38 -4.71
CA VAL A 201 -18.70 -10.78 -5.73
C VAL A 201 -18.59 -9.69 -6.82
N ALA A 202 -19.72 -9.14 -7.29
CA ALA A 202 -19.73 -8.07 -8.29
C ALA A 202 -18.96 -6.83 -7.81
N ILE A 203 -19.09 -6.45 -6.51
CA ILE A 203 -18.30 -5.35 -5.92
C ILE A 203 -16.81 -5.68 -5.97
N GLY A 204 -16.41 -6.91 -5.61
CA GLY A 204 -15.03 -7.37 -5.68
C GLY A 204 -14.46 -7.29 -7.09
N LEU A 205 -15.23 -7.72 -8.09
CA LEU A 205 -14.86 -7.64 -9.52
C LEU A 205 -14.75 -6.20 -10.00
N LEU A 206 -15.69 -5.31 -9.65
CA LEU A 206 -15.61 -3.88 -9.99
C LEU A 206 -14.34 -3.26 -9.39
N TRP A 207 -14.01 -3.58 -8.14
CA TRP A 207 -12.77 -3.12 -7.54
C TRP A 207 -11.54 -3.68 -8.28
N PHE A 208 -11.56 -4.93 -8.71
CA PHE A 208 -10.49 -5.52 -9.52
C PHE A 208 -10.35 -4.83 -10.88
N LEU A 209 -11.46 -4.54 -11.57
CA LEU A 209 -11.45 -3.83 -12.85
C LEU A 209 -10.86 -2.42 -12.74
N THR A 210 -11.13 -1.68 -11.66
CA THR A 210 -10.47 -0.37 -11.43
C THR A 210 -8.97 -0.50 -11.21
N THR A 211 -8.52 -1.58 -10.56
CA THR A 211 -7.09 -1.88 -10.39
C THR A 211 -6.44 -2.18 -11.76
N ILE A 212 -7.10 -2.97 -12.60
CA ILE A 212 -6.65 -3.22 -13.98
C ILE A 212 -6.59 -1.92 -14.78
N GLY A 213 -7.65 -1.11 -14.74
CA GLY A 213 -7.72 0.16 -15.46
C GLY A 213 -6.57 1.10 -15.10
N THR A 214 -6.29 1.25 -13.81
CA THR A 214 -5.14 2.06 -13.34
C THR A 214 -3.80 1.49 -13.78
N GLY A 215 -3.66 0.17 -13.79
CA GLY A 215 -2.46 -0.51 -14.28
C GLY A 215 -2.25 -0.38 -15.78
N LEU A 216 -3.33 -0.47 -16.59
CA LEU A 216 -3.25 -0.26 -18.03
C LEU A 216 -2.82 1.17 -18.37
N ILE A 217 -3.33 2.17 -17.67
CA ILE A 217 -2.83 3.56 -17.79
C ILE A 217 -1.32 3.59 -17.54
N GLY A 218 -0.85 2.92 -16.48
CA GLY A 218 0.57 2.78 -16.19
C GLY A 218 1.38 2.12 -17.30
N GLY A 219 0.81 1.09 -17.94
CA GLY A 219 1.41 0.40 -19.08
C GLY A 219 1.56 1.30 -20.30
N VAL A 220 0.53 2.07 -20.63
CA VAL A 220 0.58 3.06 -21.73
C VAL A 220 1.65 4.12 -21.46
N LEU A 221 1.68 4.67 -20.25
CA LEU A 221 2.68 5.66 -19.85
C LEU A 221 4.10 5.08 -19.94
N PHE A 222 4.30 3.82 -19.55
CA PHE A 222 5.59 3.14 -19.67
C PHE A 222 6.06 3.00 -21.13
N LEU A 223 5.16 2.66 -22.05
CA LEU A 223 5.48 2.53 -23.46
C LEU A 223 5.86 3.89 -24.09
N LEU A 224 5.16 4.95 -23.69
CA LEU A 224 5.46 6.32 -24.17
C LEU A 224 6.82 6.82 -23.65
N ASP A 225 7.18 6.54 -22.38
CA ASP A 225 8.47 6.95 -21.80
C ASP A 225 9.65 6.22 -22.47
N LYS A 226 9.45 4.94 -22.85
CA LYS A 226 10.47 4.17 -23.57
C LYS A 226 10.77 4.74 -24.95
N GLN A 227 9.78 5.31 -25.65
CA GLN A 227 9.98 5.95 -26.94
C GLN A 227 10.78 7.26 -26.84
N THR A 228 10.56 8.04 -25.77
CA THR A 228 11.30 9.29 -25.53
C THR A 228 12.74 9.07 -25.06
N SER A 229 13.02 7.96 -24.35
CA SER A 229 14.37 7.60 -23.89
C SER A 229 15.22 6.85 -24.93
N GLY A 230 14.63 6.43 -26.05
CA GLY A 230 15.29 5.72 -27.15
C GLY A 230 16.11 6.59 -28.10
N SER A 231 16.12 7.90 -27.94
CA SER A 231 17.02 8.79 -28.68
C SER A 231 18.42 8.80 -28.05
N THR A 232 19.26 7.95 -28.57
CA THR A 232 20.63 7.63 -28.17
C THR A 232 21.52 8.89 -28.08
N PRO A 233 22.42 9.00 -27.08
CA PRO A 233 23.42 10.10 -26.97
C PRO A 233 24.41 10.14 -28.12
N THR A 234 24.45 9.13 -28.98
CA THR A 234 25.43 8.98 -30.06
C THR A 234 25.24 9.95 -31.24
N GLN A 235 24.08 10.57 -31.39
CA GLN A 235 23.86 11.54 -32.51
C GLN A 235 24.25 12.98 -32.19
N LYS A 236 24.55 13.30 -30.93
CA LYS A 236 25.00 14.66 -30.57
C LYS A 236 26.51 14.88 -30.76
N ALA A 237 27.30 13.82 -30.88
CA ALA A 237 28.74 13.87 -31.09
C ALA A 237 29.17 13.98 -32.57
N LEU A 238 28.23 13.86 -33.51
CA LEU A 238 28.51 13.95 -34.96
C LEU A 238 28.09 15.29 -35.59
N ARG A 239 27.68 16.28 -34.78
CA ARG A 239 27.30 17.64 -35.26
C ARG A 239 28.15 18.78 -34.68
N THR A 240 29.26 18.48 -34.09
CA THR A 240 30.37 19.43 -33.85
C THR A 240 31.63 18.93 -34.58
#